data_5972d485ff56757640cfea0748099507
#
_entry.id   5972d485ff56757640cfea0748099507
#
_cell.length_a   1.000
_cell.length_b   1.000
_cell.length_c   1.000
_cell.angle_alpha   90.00
_cell.angle_beta   90.00
_cell.angle_gamma   90.00
#
_symmetry.space_group_name_H-M   'P 1'
#
loop_
_entity.id
_entity.type
_entity.pdbx_description
1 polymer ?
#
loop_
_entity_poly.entity_id
_entity_poly.type
_entity_poly.pdbx_seq_one_letter_code
_entity_poly.pdbx_strand_id
1 'polypeptide(L)'
;MTQEVADAVLAKITTGVKTICTDCDLVVEAALENMQIKKQTFKELQDICKADCIFATNTSSLSITEIGAGLDRPVIGMHFFNPAPVMKLVEVIAGLNTPEEVVEKIKAISVEIGKTPVQVNEAAGFVVNRILVPMINEAVGIYADGVASVEDIDTAMKLGANHPMGPLALGDLI
;
A
#
# COMPACT_ATOMS: atom_id res chain seq x y z
N MET A 1 20.52 -13.74 3.05
CA MET A 1 19.74 -14.53 4.04
C MET A 1 20.30 -15.95 4.02
N THR A 2 20.59 -16.54 5.19
CA THR A 2 21.03 -17.96 5.27
C THR A 2 19.80 -18.86 5.11
N GLN A 3 20.03 -20.15 4.74
CA GLN A 3 18.95 -21.13 4.61
C GLN A 3 18.19 -21.31 5.93
N GLU A 4 18.89 -21.36 7.04
CA GLU A 4 18.30 -21.48 8.38
C GLU A 4 17.33 -20.35 8.72
N VAL A 5 17.69 -19.11 8.37
CA VAL A 5 16.81 -17.94 8.55
C VAL A 5 15.59 -18.02 7.64
N ALA A 6 15.77 -18.45 6.39
CA ALA A 6 14.67 -18.63 5.46
C ALA A 6 13.67 -19.69 5.96
N ASP A 7 14.17 -20.83 6.43
CA ASP A 7 13.36 -21.92 6.97
C ASP A 7 12.59 -21.48 8.24
N ALA A 8 13.24 -20.73 9.12
CA ALA A 8 12.58 -20.17 10.31
C ALA A 8 11.47 -19.16 9.98
N VAL A 9 11.59 -18.39 8.90
CA VAL A 9 10.55 -17.50 8.41
C VAL A 9 9.40 -18.31 7.79
N LEU A 10 9.71 -19.27 6.91
CA LEU A 10 8.70 -20.12 6.26
C LEU A 10 7.88 -20.93 7.27
N ALA A 11 8.50 -21.39 8.36
CA ALA A 11 7.80 -22.11 9.43
C ALA A 11 6.70 -21.28 10.15
N LYS A 12 6.72 -19.95 10.00
CA LYS A 12 5.69 -19.04 10.55
C LYS A 12 4.55 -18.75 9.56
N ILE A 13 4.65 -19.25 8.34
CA ILE A 13 3.68 -18.99 7.28
C ILE A 13 2.78 -20.23 7.11
N THR A 14 1.47 -20.04 7.23
CA THR A 14 0.47 -21.03 6.88
C THR A 14 -0.28 -20.59 5.65
N THR A 15 -0.38 -21.46 4.65
CA THR A 15 -1.13 -21.19 3.41
C THR A 15 -2.44 -21.96 3.40
N GLY A 16 -3.47 -21.38 2.78
CA GLY A 16 -4.78 -22.03 2.67
C GLY A 16 -5.80 -21.16 1.95
N VAL A 17 -7.04 -21.59 1.98
CA VAL A 17 -8.19 -20.82 1.50
C VAL A 17 -8.64 -19.81 2.57
N LYS A 18 -9.55 -18.90 2.26
CA LYS A 18 -9.97 -17.79 3.15
C LYS A 18 -10.40 -18.24 4.57
N THR A 19 -10.84 -19.47 4.75
CA THR A 19 -11.23 -20.01 6.07
C THR A 19 -10.09 -20.07 7.08
N ILE A 20 -8.82 -19.96 6.67
CA ILE A 20 -7.71 -19.84 7.61
C ILE A 20 -7.73 -18.51 8.38
N CYS A 21 -8.52 -17.53 7.93
CA CYS A 21 -8.65 -16.21 8.55
C CYS A 21 -9.63 -16.18 9.73
N THR A 22 -10.22 -17.31 10.12
CA THR A 22 -11.26 -17.38 11.18
C THR A 22 -10.81 -16.72 12.50
N ASP A 23 -9.58 -16.96 12.93
CA ASP A 23 -9.04 -16.47 14.19
C ASP A 23 -8.05 -15.29 14.02
N CYS A 24 -7.99 -14.68 12.81
CA CYS A 24 -7.10 -13.56 12.57
C CYS A 24 -7.53 -12.29 13.31
N ASP A 25 -6.56 -11.55 13.85
CA ASP A 25 -6.75 -10.21 14.43
C ASP A 25 -6.74 -9.12 13.37
N LEU A 26 -6.03 -9.36 12.27
CA LEU A 26 -5.87 -8.47 11.14
C LEU A 26 -5.84 -9.27 9.84
N VAL A 27 -6.59 -8.82 8.86
CA VAL A 27 -6.46 -9.27 7.47
C VAL A 27 -6.00 -8.09 6.62
N VAL A 28 -4.91 -8.28 5.87
CA VAL A 28 -4.44 -7.32 4.88
C VAL A 28 -4.73 -7.87 3.48
N GLU A 29 -5.70 -7.28 2.81
CA GLU A 29 -6.07 -7.63 1.45
C GLU A 29 -5.04 -7.00 0.47
N ALA A 30 -4.42 -7.82 -0.36
CA ALA A 30 -3.43 -7.41 -1.37
C ALA A 30 -3.65 -8.16 -2.71
N ALA A 31 -4.92 -8.39 -3.07
CA ALA A 31 -5.30 -8.99 -4.34
C ALA A 31 -5.22 -7.97 -5.50
N LEU A 32 -5.78 -8.33 -6.65
CA LEU A 32 -5.80 -7.46 -7.83
C LEU A 32 -6.43 -6.09 -7.52
N GLU A 33 -5.88 -5.03 -8.13
CA GLU A 33 -6.34 -3.65 -7.98
C GLU A 33 -7.66 -3.44 -8.75
N ASN A 34 -8.72 -4.06 -8.22
CA ASN A 34 -10.06 -4.03 -8.79
C ASN A 34 -11.09 -3.90 -7.66
N MET A 35 -11.94 -2.87 -7.75
CA MET A 35 -12.93 -2.53 -6.73
C MET A 35 -13.86 -3.72 -6.41
N GLN A 36 -14.37 -4.40 -7.42
CA GLN A 36 -15.33 -5.49 -7.21
C GLN A 36 -14.67 -6.70 -6.54
N ILE A 37 -13.43 -7.01 -6.91
CA ILE A 37 -12.67 -8.11 -6.30
C ILE A 37 -12.41 -7.81 -4.82
N LYS A 38 -11.99 -6.58 -4.48
CA LYS A 38 -11.73 -6.19 -3.10
C LYS A 38 -13.00 -6.19 -2.25
N LYS A 39 -14.10 -5.61 -2.75
CA LYS A 39 -15.43 -5.65 -2.09
C LYS A 39 -15.89 -7.06 -1.85
N GLN A 40 -15.83 -7.92 -2.86
CA GLN A 40 -16.25 -9.32 -2.74
C GLN A 40 -15.37 -10.08 -1.74
N THR A 41 -14.06 -9.81 -1.74
CA THR A 41 -13.12 -10.44 -0.79
C THR A 41 -13.49 -10.11 0.65
N PHE A 42 -13.72 -8.84 0.97
CA PHE A 42 -14.11 -8.46 2.34
C PHE A 42 -15.52 -8.94 2.71
N LYS A 43 -16.45 -8.96 1.76
CA LYS A 43 -17.79 -9.51 1.99
C LYS A 43 -17.74 -10.99 2.41
N GLU A 44 -16.89 -11.78 1.77
CA GLU A 44 -16.70 -13.18 2.15
C GLU A 44 -15.96 -13.35 3.50
N LEU A 45 -14.96 -12.48 3.74
CA LEU A 45 -14.18 -12.50 4.99
C LEU A 45 -15.02 -12.06 6.20
N GLN A 46 -16.02 -11.21 6.01
CA GLN A 46 -16.91 -10.77 7.06
C GLN A 46 -17.63 -11.95 7.73
N ASP A 47 -18.02 -12.95 6.94
CA ASP A 47 -18.71 -14.15 7.42
C ASP A 47 -17.74 -15.20 8.02
N ILE A 48 -16.43 -15.04 7.79
CA ILE A 48 -15.39 -15.99 8.20
C ILE A 48 -14.66 -15.53 9.45
N CYS A 49 -14.25 -14.25 9.45
CA CYS A 49 -13.40 -13.70 10.51
C CYS A 49 -14.20 -13.38 11.78
N LYS A 50 -13.53 -13.45 12.92
CA LYS A 50 -14.09 -13.00 14.18
C LYS A 50 -14.48 -11.52 14.16
N ALA A 51 -15.43 -11.12 15.02
CA ALA A 51 -16.05 -9.78 14.96
C ALA A 51 -15.08 -8.62 15.19
N ASP A 52 -14.00 -8.82 15.93
CA ASP A 52 -12.97 -7.81 16.23
C ASP A 52 -11.77 -7.82 15.27
N CYS A 53 -11.81 -8.66 14.24
CA CYS A 53 -10.78 -8.67 13.19
C CYS A 53 -10.78 -7.35 12.40
N ILE A 54 -9.62 -6.71 12.29
CA ILE A 54 -9.44 -5.49 11.50
C ILE A 54 -9.28 -5.85 10.03
N PHE A 55 -10.02 -5.15 9.16
CA PHE A 55 -9.88 -5.27 7.71
C PHE A 55 -9.03 -4.12 7.17
N ALA A 56 -7.87 -4.45 6.62
CA ALA A 56 -6.98 -3.53 5.94
C ALA A 56 -6.83 -3.88 4.46
N THR A 57 -6.66 -2.89 3.61
CA THR A 57 -6.41 -3.09 2.17
C THR A 57 -5.11 -2.42 1.74
N ASN A 58 -4.34 -3.10 0.90
CA ASN A 58 -3.11 -2.58 0.30
C ASN A 58 -3.37 -1.89 -1.04
N THR A 59 -4.59 -1.41 -1.29
CA THR A 59 -4.87 -0.64 -2.52
C THR A 59 -3.95 0.56 -2.63
N SER A 60 -3.54 0.88 -3.87
CA SER A 60 -2.71 2.06 -4.17
C SER A 60 -3.52 3.26 -4.66
N SER A 61 -4.78 3.05 -5.06
CA SER A 61 -5.56 4.06 -5.78
C SER A 61 -7.07 4.06 -5.52
N LEU A 62 -7.63 2.92 -5.06
CA LEU A 62 -9.07 2.79 -4.88
C LEU A 62 -9.53 3.42 -3.56
N SER A 63 -10.78 3.87 -3.53
CA SER A 63 -11.40 4.45 -2.35
C SER A 63 -11.58 3.42 -1.24
N ILE A 64 -10.97 3.68 -0.09
CA ILE A 64 -11.11 2.86 1.13
C ILE A 64 -12.56 2.86 1.60
N THR A 65 -13.18 4.03 1.59
CA THR A 65 -14.60 4.23 1.94
C THR A 65 -15.50 3.38 1.05
N GLU A 66 -15.26 3.37 -0.26
CA GLU A 66 -16.07 2.59 -1.19
C GLU A 66 -15.82 1.07 -1.04
N ILE A 67 -14.58 0.65 -0.78
CA ILE A 67 -14.27 -0.77 -0.51
C ILE A 67 -15.04 -1.26 0.72
N GLY A 68 -15.11 -0.45 1.78
CA GLY A 68 -15.81 -0.78 3.02
C GLY A 68 -17.33 -0.60 2.98
N ALA A 69 -17.88 -0.05 1.89
CA ALA A 69 -19.30 0.23 1.81
C ALA A 69 -20.15 -1.06 1.85
N GLY A 70 -21.08 -1.12 2.81
CA GLY A 70 -21.99 -2.25 3.01
C GLY A 70 -21.43 -3.40 3.86
N LEU A 71 -20.24 -3.24 4.44
CA LEU A 71 -19.71 -4.15 5.45
C LEU A 71 -20.21 -3.74 6.86
N ASP A 72 -20.22 -4.71 7.79
CA ASP A 72 -20.58 -4.51 9.20
C ASP A 72 -19.42 -3.89 10.02
N ARG A 73 -18.25 -3.75 9.42
CA ARG A 73 -17.04 -3.21 10.04
C ARG A 73 -16.28 -2.29 9.09
N PRO A 74 -15.49 -1.33 9.63
CA PRO A 74 -14.71 -0.42 8.80
C PRO A 74 -13.56 -1.14 8.10
N VAL A 75 -13.17 -0.62 6.93
CA VAL A 75 -11.91 -0.95 6.26
C VAL A 75 -10.94 0.20 6.47
N ILE A 76 -9.65 -0.11 6.60
CA ILE A 76 -8.55 0.85 6.66
C ILE A 76 -7.56 0.59 5.53
N GLY A 77 -6.96 1.62 4.97
CA GLY A 77 -5.84 1.48 4.05
C GLY A 77 -4.55 1.20 4.83
N MET A 78 -3.81 0.17 4.42
CA MET A 78 -2.47 -0.13 4.89
C MET A 78 -1.59 -0.34 3.66
N HIS A 79 -1.16 0.80 3.07
CA HIS A 79 -0.49 0.83 1.77
C HIS A 79 1.01 0.65 1.93
N PHE A 80 1.50 -0.47 1.47
CA PHE A 80 2.92 -0.81 1.40
C PHE A 80 3.52 -0.39 0.07
N PHE A 81 4.84 -0.19 0.06
CA PHE A 81 5.62 0.14 -1.14
C PHE A 81 6.48 -1.04 -1.57
N ASN A 82 6.58 -1.26 -2.87
CA ASN A 82 7.34 -2.38 -3.43
C ASN A 82 8.85 -2.05 -3.52
N PRO A 83 9.75 -2.94 -3.06
CA PRO A 83 9.50 -4.23 -2.41
C PRO A 83 9.13 -4.08 -0.92
N ALA A 84 7.99 -4.64 -0.52
CA ALA A 84 7.46 -4.47 0.84
C ALA A 84 8.45 -4.84 1.97
N PRO A 85 9.32 -5.86 1.86
CA PRO A 85 10.31 -6.15 2.91
C PRO A 85 11.38 -5.07 3.08
N VAL A 86 11.65 -4.27 2.04
CA VAL A 86 12.74 -3.27 1.99
C VAL A 86 12.25 -1.87 2.32
N MET A 87 11.15 -1.46 1.69
CA MET A 87 10.60 -0.11 1.85
C MET A 87 10.07 0.11 3.26
N LYS A 88 10.45 1.23 3.88
CA LYS A 88 10.14 1.51 5.29
C LYS A 88 8.76 2.11 5.51
N LEU A 89 8.20 2.78 4.51
CA LEU A 89 6.94 3.50 4.61
C LEU A 89 5.74 2.55 4.58
N VAL A 90 4.76 2.83 5.44
CA VAL A 90 3.37 2.40 5.29
C VAL A 90 2.50 3.65 5.36
N GLU A 91 1.75 3.95 4.32
CA GLU A 91 0.67 4.92 4.43
C GLU A 91 -0.54 4.23 5.10
N VAL A 92 -1.03 4.85 6.17
CA VAL A 92 -2.21 4.40 6.92
C VAL A 92 -3.36 5.33 6.55
N ILE A 93 -4.31 4.85 5.75
CA ILE A 93 -5.35 5.67 5.14
C ILE A 93 -6.68 5.44 5.84
N ALA A 94 -7.17 6.46 6.54
CA ALA A 94 -8.50 6.45 7.10
C ALA A 94 -9.54 6.74 6.02
N GLY A 95 -10.48 5.81 5.81
CA GLY A 95 -11.71 6.06 5.08
C GLY A 95 -12.72 6.83 5.94
N LEU A 96 -13.84 7.22 5.35
CA LEU A 96 -14.86 8.05 6.01
C LEU A 96 -15.40 7.43 7.32
N ASN A 97 -15.50 6.11 7.38
CA ASN A 97 -16.05 5.36 8.51
C ASN A 97 -14.98 4.66 9.35
N THR A 98 -13.68 4.96 9.14
CA THR A 98 -12.60 4.34 9.90
C THR A 98 -12.43 5.02 11.25
N PRO A 99 -12.67 4.34 12.40
CA PRO A 99 -12.49 4.92 13.72
C PRO A 99 -11.03 5.21 14.01
N GLU A 100 -10.75 6.27 14.78
CA GLU A 100 -9.38 6.65 15.16
C GLU A 100 -8.65 5.52 15.93
N GLU A 101 -9.37 4.76 16.75
CA GLU A 101 -8.77 3.60 17.44
C GLU A 101 -8.22 2.54 16.50
N VAL A 102 -8.83 2.34 15.32
CA VAL A 102 -8.35 1.42 14.29
C VAL A 102 -7.11 2.00 13.62
N VAL A 103 -7.09 3.32 13.36
CA VAL A 103 -5.92 4.03 12.83
C VAL A 103 -4.72 3.85 13.76
N GLU A 104 -4.89 4.11 15.06
CA GLU A 104 -3.81 3.98 16.04
C GLU A 104 -3.32 2.53 16.18
N LYS A 105 -4.22 1.54 16.15
CA LYS A 105 -3.82 0.13 16.12
C LYS A 105 -2.97 -0.22 14.91
N ILE A 106 -3.36 0.20 13.71
CA ILE A 106 -2.58 -0.09 12.48
C ILE A 106 -1.24 0.66 12.48
N LYS A 107 -1.18 1.88 13.01
CA LYS A 107 0.10 2.59 13.22
C LYS A 107 1.02 1.82 14.17
N ALA A 108 0.51 1.34 15.29
CA ALA A 108 1.28 0.53 16.25
C ALA A 108 1.80 -0.76 15.62
N ILE A 109 0.95 -1.52 14.94
CA ILE A 109 1.33 -2.73 14.19
C ILE A 109 2.41 -2.42 13.15
N SER A 110 2.27 -1.31 12.42
CA SER A 110 3.26 -0.89 11.42
C SER A 110 4.64 -0.66 12.05
N VAL A 111 4.69 -0.05 13.23
CA VAL A 111 5.95 0.14 13.98
C VAL A 111 6.51 -1.21 14.44
N GLU A 112 5.69 -2.12 14.96
CA GLU A 112 6.12 -3.44 15.43
C GLU A 112 6.75 -4.28 14.32
N ILE A 113 6.25 -4.18 13.09
CA ILE A 113 6.85 -4.85 11.92
C ILE A 113 8.02 -4.08 11.30
N GLY A 114 8.54 -3.05 11.98
CA GLY A 114 9.71 -2.28 11.59
C GLY A 114 9.47 -1.27 10.46
N LYS A 115 8.23 -0.83 10.28
CA LYS A 115 7.84 0.22 9.32
C LYS A 115 7.66 1.57 10.01
N THR A 116 7.61 2.61 9.19
CA THR A 116 7.26 3.97 9.62
C THR A 116 5.86 4.29 9.09
N PRO A 117 4.84 4.34 9.94
CA PRO A 117 3.50 4.70 9.51
C PRO A 117 3.38 6.21 9.28
N VAL A 118 2.68 6.59 8.20
CA VAL A 118 2.25 7.95 7.93
C VAL A 118 0.73 7.95 7.80
N GLN A 119 0.05 8.67 8.66
CA GLN A 119 -1.40 8.79 8.60
C GLN A 119 -1.82 9.71 7.45
N VAL A 120 -2.78 9.25 6.66
CA VAL A 120 -3.28 9.94 5.47
C VAL A 120 -4.80 9.94 5.49
N ASN A 121 -5.42 11.06 5.21
CA ASN A 121 -6.84 11.11 4.90
C ASN A 121 -7.07 10.61 3.48
N GLU A 122 -8.15 9.89 3.26
CA GLU A 122 -8.48 9.33 1.96
C GLU A 122 -8.51 10.42 0.87
N ALA A 123 -7.67 10.25 -0.15
CA ALA A 123 -7.64 11.07 -1.35
C ALA A 123 -7.02 10.27 -2.50
N ALA A 124 -7.33 10.61 -3.74
CA ALA A 124 -6.77 9.94 -4.91
C ALA A 124 -5.24 10.00 -4.93
N GLY A 125 -4.58 8.83 -4.99
CA GLY A 125 -3.12 8.69 -5.01
C GLY A 125 -2.45 8.90 -3.65
N PHE A 126 -3.21 9.07 -2.57
CA PHE A 126 -2.74 9.30 -1.20
C PHE A 126 -1.70 10.43 -1.14
N VAL A 127 -0.53 10.24 -0.57
CA VAL A 127 0.54 11.25 -0.56
C VAL A 127 1.57 10.96 -1.63
N VAL A 128 2.17 9.76 -1.61
CA VAL A 128 3.31 9.45 -2.46
C VAL A 128 2.92 9.43 -3.94
N ASN A 129 1.92 8.66 -4.32
CA ASN A 129 1.51 8.54 -5.72
C ASN A 129 0.93 9.85 -6.27
N ARG A 130 0.26 10.63 -5.42
CA ARG A 130 -0.28 11.95 -5.82
C ARG A 130 0.81 12.96 -6.19
N ILE A 131 2.01 12.81 -5.64
CA ILE A 131 3.17 13.63 -6.00
C ILE A 131 3.93 12.96 -7.15
N LEU A 132 4.15 11.67 -7.05
CA LEU A 132 5.05 10.91 -7.91
C LEU A 132 4.52 10.80 -9.34
N VAL A 133 3.25 10.46 -9.52
CA VAL A 133 2.66 10.26 -10.85
C VAL A 133 2.67 11.56 -11.68
N PRO A 134 2.23 12.72 -11.14
CA PRO A 134 2.38 13.99 -11.85
C PRO A 134 3.83 14.38 -12.15
N MET A 135 4.77 14.09 -11.25
CA MET A 135 6.20 14.35 -11.49
C MET A 135 6.73 13.52 -12.66
N ILE A 136 6.39 12.24 -12.74
CA ILE A 136 6.76 11.39 -13.86
C ILE A 136 6.12 11.90 -15.17
N ASN A 137 4.85 12.25 -15.12
CA ASN A 137 4.14 12.79 -16.28
C ASN A 137 4.76 14.10 -16.77
N GLU A 138 5.18 14.99 -15.86
CA GLU A 138 5.89 16.22 -16.22
C GLU A 138 7.24 15.93 -16.88
N ALA A 139 7.98 14.95 -16.36
CA ALA A 139 9.24 14.53 -16.97
C ALA A 139 9.06 14.00 -18.43
N VAL A 140 7.96 13.27 -18.68
CA VAL A 140 7.58 12.88 -20.04
C VAL A 140 7.26 14.10 -20.90
N GLY A 141 6.58 15.12 -20.34
CA GLY A 141 6.31 16.39 -21.03
C GLY A 141 7.60 17.12 -21.43
N ILE A 142 8.57 17.23 -20.51
CA ILE A 142 9.89 17.85 -20.79
C ILE A 142 10.61 17.14 -21.96
N TYR A 143 10.55 15.82 -21.98
CA TYR A 143 11.10 15.04 -23.11
C TYR A 143 10.33 15.29 -24.42
N ALA A 144 9.00 15.29 -24.38
CA ALA A 144 8.15 15.53 -25.55
C ALA A 144 8.34 16.93 -26.15
N ASP A 145 8.60 17.92 -25.31
CA ASP A 145 8.88 19.31 -25.72
C ASP A 145 10.31 19.49 -26.25
N GLY A 146 11.13 18.45 -26.26
CA GLY A 146 12.51 18.48 -26.76
C GLY A 146 13.46 19.32 -25.89
N VAL A 147 13.14 19.51 -24.62
CA VAL A 147 13.96 20.30 -23.68
C VAL A 147 15.26 19.57 -23.33
N ALA A 148 15.19 18.27 -23.07
CA ALA A 148 16.34 17.43 -22.75
C ALA A 148 16.12 15.96 -23.14
N SER A 149 17.21 15.16 -23.21
CA SER A 149 17.14 13.72 -23.40
C SER A 149 16.59 13.02 -22.14
N VAL A 150 16.13 11.77 -22.29
CA VAL A 150 15.70 10.92 -21.15
C VAL A 150 16.80 10.82 -20.09
N GLU A 151 18.05 10.59 -20.53
CA GLU A 151 19.19 10.46 -19.65
C GLU A 151 19.53 11.76 -18.92
N ASP A 152 19.40 12.90 -19.60
CA ASP A 152 19.69 14.21 -19.00
C ASP A 152 18.61 14.62 -18.01
N ILE A 153 17.33 14.34 -18.28
CA ILE A 153 16.21 14.59 -17.33
C ILE A 153 16.45 13.81 -16.04
N ASP A 154 16.74 12.52 -16.15
CA ASP A 154 16.99 11.66 -14.99
C ASP A 154 18.26 12.09 -14.23
N THR A 155 19.30 12.47 -14.96
CA THR A 155 20.56 12.96 -14.36
C THR A 155 20.34 14.29 -13.64
N ALA A 156 19.58 15.21 -14.24
CA ALA A 156 19.25 16.50 -13.62
C ALA A 156 18.51 16.32 -12.29
N MET A 157 17.52 15.42 -12.25
CA MET A 157 16.76 15.15 -11.02
C MET A 157 17.59 14.43 -9.96
N LYS A 158 18.48 13.53 -10.34
CA LYS A 158 19.40 12.88 -9.39
C LYS A 158 20.41 13.86 -8.80
N LEU A 159 21.02 14.70 -9.62
CA LEU A 159 22.11 15.57 -9.17
C LEU A 159 21.63 16.94 -8.70
N GLY A 160 20.58 17.49 -9.30
CA GLY A 160 20.04 18.79 -8.95
C GLY A 160 19.05 18.78 -7.79
N ALA A 161 18.26 17.70 -7.67
CA ALA A 161 17.24 17.55 -6.62
C ALA A 161 17.55 16.43 -5.63
N ASN A 162 18.70 15.76 -5.77
CA ASN A 162 19.14 14.63 -4.91
C ASN A 162 18.14 13.46 -4.86
N HIS A 163 17.45 13.20 -5.96
CA HIS A 163 16.57 12.04 -6.05
C HIS A 163 17.41 10.74 -6.17
N PRO A 164 17.03 9.65 -5.50
CA PRO A 164 17.76 8.38 -5.58
C PRO A 164 17.67 7.75 -6.96
N MET A 165 16.61 8.06 -7.72
CA MET A 165 16.33 7.60 -9.08
C MET A 165 15.70 8.74 -9.87
N GLY A 166 16.01 8.84 -11.16
CA GLY A 166 15.36 9.81 -12.03
C GLY A 166 13.90 9.48 -12.30
N PRO A 167 13.06 10.46 -12.63
CA PRO A 167 11.61 10.27 -12.78
C PRO A 167 11.24 9.32 -13.91
N LEU A 168 11.98 9.31 -15.04
CA LEU A 168 11.67 8.45 -16.18
C LEU A 168 12.07 7.00 -15.90
N ALA A 169 13.26 6.77 -15.31
CA ALA A 169 13.66 5.45 -14.84
C ALA A 169 12.72 4.91 -13.75
N LEU A 170 12.16 5.78 -12.90
CA LEU A 170 11.14 5.40 -11.92
C LEU A 170 9.82 5.02 -12.59
N GLY A 171 9.43 5.74 -13.64
CA GLY A 171 8.24 5.42 -14.44
C GLY A 171 8.32 4.05 -15.11
N ASP A 172 9.51 3.64 -15.54
CA ASP A 172 9.75 2.30 -16.10
C ASP A 172 9.73 1.19 -15.02
N LEU A 173 9.99 1.54 -13.76
CA LEU A 173 10.06 0.58 -12.66
C LEU A 173 8.67 0.24 -12.08
N ILE A 174 7.76 1.20 -12.06
CA ILE A 174 6.43 1.07 -11.45
C ILE A 174 5.36 0.80 -12.49
#